data_5d6d09ea3fda167a3d66165a878be27e
#
_entry.id   5d6d09ea3fda167a3d66165a878be27e
#
_cell.length_a   1.000
_cell.length_b   1.000
_cell.length_c   1.000
_cell.angle_alpha   90.00
_cell.angle_beta   90.00
_cell.angle_gamma   90.00
#
_symmetry.space_group_name_H-M   'P 1'
#
loop_
_entity.id
_entity.type
_entity.pdbx_description
1 polymer ?
#
loop_
_entity_poly.entity_id
_entity_poly.type
_entity_poly.pdbx_seq_one_letter_code
_entity_poly.pdbx_strand_id
1 'polypeptide(L)' 'MKTFYDIQQLLKRYGMIIYTGSRLGDLELMEDEVQELYEMKMIEKEDYLVARMILRNESNKERDKHE' A
#
# COMPACT_ATOMS: atom_id res chain seq x y z
N MET A 1 -3.12 -2.50 12.05
CA MET A 1 -3.40 -2.24 10.62
C MET A 1 -4.35 -3.29 10.09
N LYS A 2 -5.49 -2.87 9.58
CA LYS A 2 -6.53 -3.82 9.14
C LYS A 2 -7.16 -3.47 7.79
N THR A 3 -7.07 -2.21 7.36
CA THR A 3 -7.77 -1.74 6.18
C THR A 3 -6.86 -0.96 5.25
N PHE A 4 -7.31 -0.79 4.01
CA PHE A 4 -6.63 0.07 3.05
C PHE A 4 -6.48 1.50 3.59
N TYR A 5 -7.47 2.00 4.31
CA TYR A 5 -7.41 3.32 4.93
C TYR A 5 -6.22 3.42 5.90
N ASP A 6 -5.99 2.37 6.69
CA ASP A 6 -4.86 2.34 7.64
C ASP A 6 -3.53 2.48 6.92
N ILE A 7 -3.40 1.87 5.74
CA ILE A 7 -2.19 1.99 4.92
C ILE A 7 -2.01 3.43 4.45
N GLN A 8 -3.09 4.07 3.98
CA GLN A 8 -3.03 5.46 3.56
C GLN A 8 -2.59 6.37 4.72
N GLN A 9 -3.11 6.13 5.91
CA GLN A 9 -2.73 6.90 7.10
C GLN A 9 -1.26 6.66 7.48
N LEU A 10 -0.80 5.42 7.36
CA LEU A 10 0.60 5.09 7.61
C LEU A 10 1.52 5.88 6.67
N LEU A 11 1.26 5.82 5.38
CA LEU A 11 2.07 6.52 4.38
C LEU A 11 2.02 8.04 4.59
N LYS A 12 0.85 8.57 4.89
CA LYS A 12 0.69 9.99 5.15
C LYS A 12 1.51 10.45 6.36
N ARG A 13 1.63 9.61 7.38
CA ARG A 13 2.44 9.89 8.57
C ARG A 13 3.90 10.11 8.21
N TYR A 14 4.38 9.44 7.17
CA TYR A 14 5.75 9.59 6.68
C TYR A 14 5.86 10.59 5.54
N GLY A 15 4.81 11.41 5.33
CA GLY A 15 4.83 12.47 4.34
C GLY A 15 4.53 12.02 2.92
N MET A 16 3.99 10.83 2.75
CA MET A 16 3.72 10.27 1.42
C MET A 16 2.25 10.38 1.07
N ILE A 17 1.96 11.11 0.00
CA ILE A 17 0.62 11.17 -0.59
C ILE A 17 0.76 10.69 -2.03
N ILE A 18 0.13 9.57 -2.34
CA ILE A 18 0.26 8.93 -3.63
C ILE A 18 -0.99 9.14 -4.46
N TYR A 19 -0.82 9.77 -5.60
CA TYR A 19 -1.90 9.98 -6.55
C TYR A 19 -1.32 10.12 -7.96
N THR A 20 -1.48 9.06 -8.78
CA THR A 20 -0.94 9.03 -10.15
C THR A 20 -2.02 9.23 -11.20
N GLY A 21 -3.29 9.22 -10.81
CA GLY A 21 -4.41 9.23 -11.74
C GLY A 21 -4.82 7.83 -12.18
N SER A 22 -4.08 6.80 -11.77
CA SER A 22 -4.38 5.40 -12.03
C SER A 22 -4.46 4.65 -10.72
N ARG A 23 -5.56 3.92 -10.49
CA ARG A 23 -5.73 3.14 -9.26
C ARG A 23 -4.62 2.08 -9.12
N LEU A 24 -4.34 1.36 -10.21
CA LEU A 24 -3.27 0.34 -10.19
C LEU A 24 -1.90 0.97 -9.96
N GLY A 25 -1.63 2.11 -10.61
CA GLY A 25 -0.39 2.84 -10.38
C GLY A 25 -0.21 3.28 -8.95
N ASP A 26 -1.28 3.80 -8.34
CA ASP A 26 -1.26 4.20 -6.94
C ASP A 26 -0.95 3.01 -6.03
N LEU A 27 -1.60 1.87 -6.27
CA LEU A 27 -1.41 0.66 -5.48
C LEU A 27 0.01 0.12 -5.60
N GLU A 28 0.58 0.14 -6.80
CA GLU A 28 1.97 -0.28 -7.01
C GLU A 28 2.95 0.60 -6.25
N LEU A 29 2.76 1.91 -6.30
CA LEU A 29 3.61 2.84 -5.56
C LEU A 29 3.46 2.67 -4.06
N MET A 30 2.24 2.44 -3.57
CA MET A 30 2.00 2.18 -2.15
C MET A 30 2.73 0.92 -1.71
N GLU A 31 2.72 -0.13 -2.52
CA GLU A 31 3.43 -1.37 -2.22
C GLU A 31 4.94 -1.12 -2.12
N ASP A 32 5.50 -0.37 -3.06
CA ASP A 32 6.93 -0.02 -3.04
C ASP A 32 7.30 0.78 -1.80
N GLU A 33 6.48 1.76 -1.43
CA GLU A 33 6.74 2.60 -0.27
C GLU A 33 6.63 1.82 1.04
N VAL A 34 5.65 0.93 1.15
CA VAL A 34 5.51 0.08 2.33
C VAL A 34 6.71 -0.85 2.47
N GLN A 35 7.19 -1.41 1.35
CA GLN A 35 8.38 -2.24 1.35
C GLN A 35 9.61 -1.45 1.81
N GLU A 36 9.76 -0.22 1.32
CA GLU A 36 10.87 0.63 1.71
C GLU A 36 10.83 0.96 3.21
N LEU A 37 9.66 1.29 3.73
CA LEU A 37 9.50 1.52 5.17
C LEU A 37 9.91 0.30 6.00
N TYR A 38 9.57 -0.88 5.52
CA TYR A 38 9.96 -2.11 6.19
C TYR A 38 11.47 -2.32 6.13
N GLU A 39 12.08 -2.11 4.98
CA GLU A 39 13.53 -2.24 4.81
C GLU A 39 14.30 -1.25 5.68
N MET A 40 13.75 -0.07 5.88
CA MET A 40 14.31 0.96 6.75
C MET A 40 13.98 0.74 8.24
N LYS A 41 13.30 -0.36 8.55
CA LYS A 41 12.89 -0.72 9.92
C LYS A 41 11.97 0.29 10.57
N MET A 42 11.18 0.99 9.76
CA MET A 42 10.20 1.96 10.26
C MET A 42 8.87 1.30 10.63
N ILE A 43 8.58 0.13 10.09
CA ILE A 43 7.40 -0.66 10.44
C ILE A 43 7.83 -2.09 10.74
N GLU A 44 7.02 -2.79 11.51
CA GLU A 44 7.30 -4.17 11.89
C GLU A 44 6.88 -5.12 10.79
N LYS A 45 7.44 -6.34 10.82
CA LYS A 45 7.18 -7.37 9.82
C LYS A 45 5.69 -7.70 9.71
N GLU A 46 4.98 -7.76 10.83
CA GLU A 46 3.54 -8.06 10.83
C GLU A 46 2.77 -7.00 10.05
N ASP A 47 3.05 -5.73 10.31
CA ASP A 47 2.39 -4.63 9.60
C ASP A 47 2.72 -4.65 8.12
N TYR A 48 3.98 -4.93 7.78
CA TYR A 48 4.39 -5.06 6.39
C TYR A 48 3.63 -6.17 5.67
N LEU A 49 3.53 -7.35 6.27
CA LEU A 49 2.84 -8.47 5.64
C LEU A 49 1.35 -8.21 5.47
N VAL A 50 0.71 -7.61 6.48
CA VAL A 50 -0.72 -7.26 6.39
C VAL A 50 -0.95 -6.21 5.32
N ALA A 51 -0.13 -5.16 5.29
CA ALA A 51 -0.24 -4.11 4.29
C ALA A 51 -0.09 -4.67 2.88
N ARG A 52 0.90 -5.53 2.68
CA ARG A 52 1.14 -6.15 1.39
C ARG A 52 -0.05 -6.99 0.93
N MET A 53 -0.64 -7.75 1.84
CA MET A 53 -1.82 -8.56 1.53
C MET A 53 -3.01 -7.67 1.12
N ILE A 54 -3.26 -6.62 1.87
CA ILE A 54 -4.35 -5.68 1.58
C ILE A 54 -4.15 -5.02 0.21
N LEU A 55 -2.95 -4.55 -0.07
CA LEU A 55 -2.65 -3.89 -1.34
C LEU A 55 -2.77 -4.84 -2.52
N ARG A 56 -2.34 -6.08 -2.36
CA ARG A 56 -2.51 -7.09 -3.40
C ARG A 56 -3.96 -7.42 -3.67
N ASN A 57 -4.77 -7.53 -2.62
CA ASN A 57 -6.20 -7.77 -2.77
C ASN A 57 -6.86 -6.62 -3.53
N GLU A 58 -6.52 -5.38 -3.20
CA GLU A 58 -7.04 -4.22 -3.91
C GLU A 58 -6.59 -4.19 -5.38
N SER A 59 -5.34 -4.55 -5.64
CA SER A 59 -4.82 -4.64 -7.01
C SER A 59 -5.56 -5.68 -7.83
N ASN A 60 -5.81 -6.85 -7.23
CA ASN A 60 -6.54 -7.92 -7.92
C ASN A 60 -7.98 -7.50 -8.25
N LYS A 61 -8.66 -6.83 -7.33
CA LYS A 61 -10.00 -6.30 -7.58
C LYS A 61 -9.99 -5.29 -8.72
N GLU A 62 -9.00 -4.45 -8.77
CA GLU A 62 -8.90 -3.41 -9.80
C GLU A 62 -8.63 -4.02 -11.17
N ARG A 63 -7.77 -5.03 -11.24
CA ARG A 63 -7.52 -5.75 -12.50
C ARG A 63 -8.77 -6.44 -13.01
N ASP A 64 -9.52 -7.07 -12.13
CA ASP A 64 -10.76 -7.78 -12.49
C ASP A 64 -11.80 -6.83 -13.08
N LYS A 65 -11.82 -5.57 -12.65
CA LYS A 65 -12.73 -4.57 -13.21
C LYS A 65 -12.42 -4.18 -14.64
N HIS A 66 -11.19 -4.39 -15.08
CA HIS A 66 -10.72 -3.95 -16.41
C HIS A 66 -10.68 -5.07 -17.44
N GLU A 67 -11.17 -6.24 -17.09
CA GLU A 67 -11.27 -7.37 -18.04
C GLU A 67 -12.59 -7.41 -18.80
#